data_a282200612bac3dfe3e1c7eb62e695c1
#
_entry.id   a282200612bac3dfe3e1c7eb62e695c1
#
_cell.length_a   1.000
_cell.length_b   1.000
_cell.length_c   1.000
_cell.angle_alpha   90.00
_cell.angle_beta   90.00
_cell.angle_gamma   90.00
#
_symmetry.space_group_name_H-M   'P 1'
#
loop_
_entity.id
_entity.type
_entity.pdbx_description
1 polymer ?
#
loop_
_entity_poly.entity_id
_entity_poly.type
_entity_poly.pdbx_seq_one_letter_code
_entity_poly.pdbx_strand_id
1 'polypeptide(L)'
;MVPMLEPQESSQQVFIVDDDTSVRESLSLLLSMRGLSTQSFASAEDFLEAIQPSWRGCLVLDIRMPGMSGLELQQHLQQRGCTLPIIIVTGHGDVAAARQAFKARAFDFIEKPWNVDQLAESIQQALSEQREVSWRQDRLQQLTLREREIVQWIAKGLHSREIGEQLGISPRTVETHRAHIMNKLQVKNAIELVQFLNIHDSTS
;
A
#
# COMPACT_ATOMS: atom_id res chain seq x y z
N MET A 1 32.09 4.26 12.37
CA MET A 1 31.00 3.28 12.34
C MET A 1 29.79 4.03 12.91
N VAL A 2 29.01 4.67 12.01
CA VAL A 2 27.81 5.42 12.39
C VAL A 2 26.69 4.39 12.44
N PRO A 3 25.94 4.28 13.53
CA PRO A 3 24.77 3.40 13.55
C PRO A 3 23.80 3.92 12.52
N MET A 4 23.44 3.09 11.55
CA MET A 4 22.30 3.32 10.69
C MET A 4 21.10 3.46 11.61
N LEU A 5 20.55 4.67 11.70
CA LEU A 5 19.21 4.88 12.24
C LEU A 5 18.27 4.06 11.37
N GLU A 6 17.81 2.95 11.92
CA GLU A 6 16.66 2.25 11.35
C GLU A 6 15.54 3.29 11.20
N PRO A 7 14.85 3.33 10.06
CA PRO A 7 13.72 4.23 9.91
C PRO A 7 12.78 3.92 11.07
N GLN A 8 12.42 4.96 11.82
CA GLN A 8 11.42 4.85 12.88
C GLN A 8 10.27 4.05 12.30
N GLU A 9 9.99 2.92 12.90
CA GLU A 9 8.83 2.10 12.59
C GLU A 9 7.61 3.02 12.70
N SER A 10 7.16 3.55 11.56
CA SER A 10 5.81 4.11 11.49
C SER A 10 4.91 2.97 11.89
N SER A 11 4.38 3.03 13.09
CA SER A 11 3.57 1.98 13.69
C SER A 11 2.48 1.62 12.69
N GLN A 12 2.60 0.42 12.11
CA GLN A 12 1.61 -0.08 11.19
C GLN A 12 0.31 -0.21 11.95
N GLN A 13 -0.72 0.46 11.46
CA GLN A 13 -2.01 0.51 12.12
C GLN A 13 -3.01 -0.36 11.38
N VAL A 14 -3.80 -1.09 12.14
CA VAL A 14 -4.95 -1.82 11.60
C VAL A 14 -6.20 -0.99 11.87
N PHE A 15 -6.84 -0.55 10.81
CA PHE A 15 -8.12 0.14 10.87
C PHE A 15 -9.24 -0.88 10.83
N ILE A 16 -10.21 -0.78 11.74
CA ILE A 16 -11.34 -1.71 11.83
C ILE A 16 -12.61 -0.90 11.60
N VAL A 17 -13.41 -1.29 10.61
CA VAL A 17 -14.72 -0.68 10.35
C VAL A 17 -15.77 -1.78 10.41
N ASP A 18 -16.61 -1.75 11.43
CA ASP A 18 -17.66 -2.72 11.71
C ASP A 18 -18.69 -2.04 12.62
N ASP A 19 -19.98 -2.20 12.40
CA ASP A 19 -21.02 -1.56 13.22
C ASP A 19 -21.21 -2.25 14.59
N ASP A 20 -20.82 -3.52 14.72
CA ASP A 20 -20.90 -4.27 15.98
C ASP A 20 -19.72 -3.92 16.92
N THR A 21 -20.04 -3.27 18.04
CA THR A 21 -19.05 -2.89 19.07
C THR A 21 -18.30 -4.11 19.62
N SER A 22 -18.97 -5.25 19.83
CA SER A 22 -18.36 -6.46 20.37
C SER A 22 -17.31 -7.03 19.41
N VAL A 23 -17.56 -6.93 18.11
CA VAL A 23 -16.61 -7.32 17.05
C VAL A 23 -15.39 -6.41 17.08
N ARG A 24 -15.60 -5.09 17.11
CA ARG A 24 -14.50 -4.12 17.15
C ARG A 24 -13.60 -4.29 18.37
N GLU A 25 -14.20 -4.46 19.57
CA GLU A 25 -13.46 -4.66 20.82
C GLU A 25 -12.68 -5.98 20.82
N SER A 26 -13.31 -7.05 20.37
CA SER A 26 -12.69 -8.38 20.29
C SER A 26 -11.51 -8.39 19.33
N LEU A 27 -11.66 -7.78 18.14
CA LEU A 27 -10.58 -7.65 17.16
C LEU A 27 -9.44 -6.78 17.70
N SER A 28 -9.77 -5.63 18.30
CA SER A 28 -8.76 -4.73 18.86
C SER A 28 -7.95 -5.42 19.95
N LEU A 29 -8.59 -6.16 20.83
CA LEU A 29 -7.91 -6.94 21.87
C LEU A 29 -7.01 -8.01 21.28
N LEU A 30 -7.52 -8.81 20.34
CA LEU A 30 -6.77 -9.88 19.68
C LEU A 30 -5.54 -9.38 18.95
N LEU A 31 -5.67 -8.28 18.21
CA LEU A 31 -4.57 -7.68 17.45
C LEU A 31 -3.55 -7.01 18.36
N SER A 32 -3.99 -6.39 19.45
CA SER A 32 -3.09 -5.82 20.46
C SER A 32 -2.21 -6.88 21.14
N MET A 33 -2.76 -8.08 21.41
CA MET A 33 -1.99 -9.21 21.94
C MET A 33 -0.92 -9.72 20.97
N ARG A 34 -1.02 -9.38 19.70
CA ARG A 34 -0.02 -9.65 18.64
C ARG A 34 0.89 -8.44 18.34
N GLY A 35 0.82 -7.38 19.16
CA GLY A 35 1.64 -6.19 19.02
C GLY A 35 1.20 -5.24 17.90
N LEU A 36 -0.02 -5.41 17.37
CA LEU A 36 -0.59 -4.56 16.33
C LEU A 36 -1.43 -3.44 16.97
N SER A 37 -1.17 -2.20 16.57
CA SER A 37 -2.00 -1.06 16.97
C SER A 37 -3.28 -1.03 16.13
N THR A 38 -4.41 -0.71 16.77
CA THR A 38 -5.70 -0.65 16.09
C THR A 38 -6.38 0.70 16.27
N GLN A 39 -7.16 1.09 15.27
CA GLN A 39 -8.11 2.21 15.35
C GLN A 39 -9.44 1.73 14.77
N SER A 40 -10.53 1.87 15.50
CA SER A 40 -11.84 1.34 15.11
C SER A 40 -12.85 2.45 14.85
N PHE A 41 -13.76 2.18 13.91
CA PHE A 41 -14.83 3.06 13.47
C PHE A 41 -16.14 2.29 13.45
N ALA A 42 -17.22 2.94 13.85
CA ALA A 42 -18.54 2.32 13.92
C ALA A 42 -19.31 2.38 12.59
N SER A 43 -18.84 3.18 11.65
CA SER A 43 -19.47 3.35 10.34
C SER A 43 -18.45 3.61 9.24
N ALA A 44 -18.85 3.39 8.00
CA ALA A 44 -18.06 3.73 6.82
C ALA A 44 -17.89 5.25 6.69
N GLU A 45 -18.90 6.01 7.05
CA GLU A 45 -18.92 7.46 7.03
C GLU A 45 -17.85 8.03 7.99
N ASP A 46 -17.81 7.56 9.25
CA ASP A 46 -16.80 8.00 10.23
C ASP A 46 -15.38 7.72 9.72
N PHE A 47 -15.17 6.58 9.09
CA PHE A 47 -13.87 6.24 8.50
C PHE A 47 -13.51 7.20 7.34
N LEU A 48 -14.47 7.48 6.44
CA LEU A 48 -14.24 8.38 5.29
C LEU A 48 -13.97 9.83 5.69
N GLU A 49 -14.51 10.28 6.82
CA GLU A 49 -14.22 11.60 7.38
C GLU A 49 -12.85 11.66 8.04
N ALA A 50 -12.43 10.57 8.67
CA ALA A 50 -11.17 10.53 9.42
C ALA A 50 -9.94 10.24 8.55
N ILE A 51 -10.09 9.48 7.47
CA ILE A 51 -8.96 8.97 6.67
C ILE A 51 -8.10 10.09 6.10
N GLN A 52 -6.78 9.93 6.21
CA GLN A 52 -5.78 10.85 5.68
C GLN A 52 -4.90 10.15 4.65
N PRO A 53 -4.40 10.85 3.62
CA PRO A 53 -3.50 10.27 2.61
C PRO A 53 -2.17 9.73 3.17
N SER A 54 -1.80 10.22 4.35
CA SER A 54 -0.59 9.77 5.07
C SER A 54 -0.75 8.47 5.84
N TRP A 55 -1.98 7.97 6.00
CA TRP A 55 -2.20 6.74 6.75
C TRP A 55 -1.53 5.55 6.10
N ARG A 56 -0.92 4.73 6.93
CA ARG A 56 -0.22 3.49 6.56
C ARG A 56 -0.74 2.37 7.44
N GLY A 57 -0.96 1.21 6.84
CA GLY A 57 -1.51 0.07 7.56
C GLY A 57 -2.43 -0.77 6.68
N CYS A 58 -3.41 -1.43 7.24
CA CYS A 58 -4.46 -2.14 6.50
C CYS A 58 -5.84 -1.86 7.09
N LEU A 59 -6.88 -2.04 6.28
CA LEU A 59 -8.28 -1.88 6.66
C LEU A 59 -8.95 -3.24 6.75
N VAL A 60 -9.51 -3.58 7.92
CA VAL A 60 -10.43 -4.69 8.12
C VAL A 60 -11.84 -4.11 8.08
N LEU A 61 -12.65 -4.57 7.14
CA LEU A 61 -13.91 -3.92 6.78
C LEU A 61 -15.07 -4.91 6.73
N ASP A 62 -16.08 -4.68 7.53
CA ASP A 62 -17.35 -5.42 7.39
C ASP A 62 -18.13 -4.93 6.17
N ILE A 63 -18.83 -5.86 5.49
CA ILE A 63 -19.67 -5.50 4.33
C ILE A 63 -20.99 -4.94 4.78
N ARG A 64 -21.61 -5.55 5.82
CA ARG A 64 -22.99 -5.27 6.19
C ARG A 64 -23.07 -4.29 7.35
N MET A 65 -23.12 -3.02 7.05
CA MET A 65 -23.27 -1.95 8.01
C MET A 65 -24.50 -1.09 7.67
N PRO A 66 -25.16 -0.47 8.67
CA PRO A 66 -26.17 0.55 8.43
C PRO A 66 -25.58 1.75 7.67
N GLY A 67 -26.37 2.39 6.81
CA GLY A 67 -25.91 3.50 5.98
C GLY A 67 -25.08 3.01 4.80
N MET A 68 -23.83 3.43 4.70
CA MET A 68 -22.92 3.03 3.64
C MET A 68 -22.37 1.62 3.91
N SER A 69 -22.53 0.72 2.96
CA SER A 69 -21.97 -0.63 3.01
C SER A 69 -20.45 -0.63 2.87
N GLY A 70 -19.79 -1.70 3.34
CA GLY A 70 -18.34 -1.84 3.17
C GLY A 70 -17.90 -1.89 1.70
N LEU A 71 -18.71 -2.42 0.79
CA LEU A 71 -18.41 -2.42 -0.65
C LEU A 71 -18.48 -1.02 -1.26
N GLU A 72 -19.43 -0.20 -0.82
CA GLU A 72 -19.48 1.21 -1.24
C GLU A 72 -18.29 1.99 -0.68
N LEU A 73 -17.93 1.78 0.58
CA LEU A 73 -16.71 2.36 1.16
C LEU A 73 -15.47 1.97 0.35
N GLN A 74 -15.29 0.70 0.01
CA GLN A 74 -14.18 0.22 -0.82
C GLN A 74 -14.11 0.95 -2.16
N GLN A 75 -15.25 1.15 -2.84
CA GLN A 75 -15.32 1.90 -4.10
C GLN A 75 -14.93 3.37 -3.92
N HIS A 76 -15.40 4.04 -2.87
CA HIS A 76 -15.02 5.41 -2.55
C HIS A 76 -13.53 5.55 -2.28
N LEU A 77 -12.94 4.61 -1.53
CA LEU A 77 -11.49 4.59 -1.26
C LEU A 77 -10.67 4.41 -2.54
N GLN A 78 -11.10 3.51 -3.43
CA GLN A 78 -10.48 3.30 -4.73
C GLN A 78 -10.53 4.57 -5.59
N GLN A 79 -11.67 5.24 -5.67
CA GLN A 79 -11.84 6.50 -6.41
C GLN A 79 -10.97 7.64 -5.87
N ARG A 80 -10.70 7.65 -4.55
CA ARG A 80 -9.80 8.61 -3.89
C ARG A 80 -8.31 8.23 -4.02
N GLY A 81 -7.97 7.11 -4.67
CA GLY A 81 -6.59 6.64 -4.80
C GLY A 81 -5.98 6.14 -3.48
N CYS A 82 -6.82 5.67 -2.56
CA CYS A 82 -6.37 5.08 -1.30
C CYS A 82 -5.58 3.79 -1.58
N THR A 83 -4.40 3.67 -0.98
CA THR A 83 -3.49 2.53 -1.17
C THR A 83 -3.48 1.56 0.01
N LEU A 84 -4.37 1.74 0.99
CA LEU A 84 -4.52 0.79 2.09
C LEU A 84 -5.04 -0.54 1.56
N PRO A 85 -4.37 -1.67 1.81
CA PRO A 85 -4.95 -2.98 1.52
C PRO A 85 -6.20 -3.19 2.37
N ILE A 86 -7.24 -3.74 1.75
CA ILE A 86 -8.56 -3.91 2.38
C ILE A 86 -8.84 -5.40 2.51
N ILE A 87 -9.00 -5.87 3.75
CA ILE A 87 -9.45 -7.21 4.09
C ILE A 87 -10.94 -7.11 4.40
N ILE A 88 -11.75 -7.75 3.57
CA ILE A 88 -13.21 -7.80 3.78
C ILE A 88 -13.53 -8.91 4.75
N VAL A 89 -14.36 -8.58 5.74
CA VAL A 89 -14.87 -9.55 6.74
C VAL A 89 -16.39 -9.52 6.68
N THR A 90 -17.05 -10.68 6.57
CA THR A 90 -18.53 -10.71 6.49
C THR A 90 -19.13 -11.97 7.10
N GLY A 91 -20.35 -11.85 7.62
CA GLY A 91 -21.14 -12.99 8.07
C GLY A 91 -21.96 -13.59 6.93
N HIS A 92 -21.76 -14.88 6.63
CA HIS A 92 -22.44 -15.72 5.65
C HIS A 92 -22.18 -15.46 4.17
N GLY A 93 -21.57 -16.43 3.55
CA GLY A 93 -21.52 -16.96 2.18
C GLY A 93 -22.12 -16.16 1.04
N ASP A 94 -21.93 -14.82 1.02
CA ASP A 94 -22.35 -14.01 -0.10
C ASP A 94 -21.28 -14.06 -1.21
N VAL A 95 -21.34 -15.12 -2.01
CA VAL A 95 -20.45 -15.33 -3.17
C VAL A 95 -20.49 -14.12 -4.12
N ALA A 96 -21.63 -13.44 -4.22
CA ALA A 96 -21.76 -12.25 -5.06
C ALA A 96 -20.98 -11.08 -4.46
N ALA A 97 -21.06 -10.86 -3.16
CA ALA A 97 -20.29 -9.84 -2.46
C ALA A 97 -18.78 -10.14 -2.50
N ALA A 98 -18.36 -11.38 -2.29
CA ALA A 98 -16.96 -11.78 -2.44
C ALA A 98 -16.43 -11.46 -3.85
N ARG A 99 -17.18 -11.83 -4.90
CA ARG A 99 -16.81 -11.54 -6.28
C ARG A 99 -16.70 -10.03 -6.54
N GLN A 100 -17.60 -9.23 -5.95
CA GLN A 100 -17.57 -7.78 -6.07
C GLN A 100 -16.38 -7.17 -5.34
N ALA A 101 -16.09 -7.64 -4.12
CA ALA A 101 -14.93 -7.22 -3.32
C ALA A 101 -13.60 -7.49 -4.07
N PHE A 102 -13.43 -8.69 -4.64
CA PHE A 102 -12.23 -9.00 -5.43
C PHE A 102 -12.15 -8.19 -6.73
N LYS A 103 -13.26 -7.92 -7.41
CA LYS A 103 -13.27 -7.01 -8.57
C LYS A 103 -12.85 -5.59 -8.20
N ALA A 104 -13.19 -5.15 -6.99
CA ALA A 104 -12.77 -3.89 -6.41
C ALA A 104 -11.41 -3.98 -5.70
N ARG A 105 -10.62 -5.05 -5.95
CA ARG A 105 -9.26 -5.26 -5.46
C ARG A 105 -9.17 -5.33 -3.93
N ALA A 106 -10.11 -6.03 -3.28
CA ALA A 106 -9.90 -6.45 -1.90
C ALA A 106 -8.62 -7.30 -1.82
N PHE A 107 -7.82 -7.06 -0.80
CA PHE A 107 -6.62 -7.84 -0.53
C PHE A 107 -6.98 -9.28 -0.19
N ASP A 108 -7.98 -9.44 0.68
CA ASP A 108 -8.49 -10.74 1.10
C ASP A 108 -9.97 -10.66 1.47
N PHE A 109 -10.61 -11.84 1.60
CA PHE A 109 -12.00 -11.98 1.97
C PHE A 109 -12.14 -13.12 3.00
N ILE A 110 -12.62 -12.80 4.20
CA ILE A 110 -12.70 -13.73 5.32
C ILE A 110 -14.13 -13.80 5.82
N GLU A 111 -14.65 -15.02 5.94
CA GLU A 111 -16.02 -15.27 6.41
C GLU A 111 -16.08 -15.37 7.95
N LYS A 112 -17.10 -14.75 8.56
CA LYS A 112 -17.44 -14.88 9.97
C LYS A 112 -18.19 -16.20 10.21
N PRO A 113 -17.89 -17.02 11.23
CA PRO A 113 -16.87 -16.79 12.25
C PRO A 113 -15.45 -17.09 11.73
N TRP A 114 -14.56 -16.10 11.81
CA TRP A 114 -13.19 -16.25 11.33
C TRP A 114 -12.31 -17.07 12.26
N ASN A 115 -11.34 -17.75 11.68
CA ASN A 115 -10.17 -18.22 12.41
C ASN A 115 -9.25 -17.05 12.70
N VAL A 116 -8.92 -16.85 13.98
CA VAL A 116 -8.08 -15.74 14.44
C VAL A 116 -6.70 -15.76 13.79
N ASP A 117 -6.11 -16.94 13.60
CA ASP A 117 -4.78 -17.07 13.03
C ASP A 117 -4.82 -16.73 11.53
N GLN A 118 -5.84 -17.18 10.80
CA GLN A 118 -6.04 -16.83 9.39
C GLN A 118 -6.18 -15.31 9.21
N LEU A 119 -7.00 -14.64 10.02
CA LEU A 119 -7.15 -13.19 9.94
C LEU A 119 -5.83 -12.46 10.26
N ALA A 120 -5.11 -12.92 11.28
CA ALA A 120 -3.82 -12.34 11.65
C ALA A 120 -2.77 -12.52 10.54
N GLU A 121 -2.71 -13.69 9.90
CA GLU A 121 -1.82 -13.95 8.76
C GLU A 121 -2.15 -13.03 7.58
N SER A 122 -3.43 -12.89 7.23
CA SER A 122 -3.88 -11.99 6.16
C SER A 122 -3.51 -10.53 6.46
N ILE A 123 -3.71 -10.08 7.71
CA ILE A 123 -3.30 -8.74 8.14
C ILE A 123 -1.79 -8.55 8.02
N GLN A 124 -0.98 -9.51 8.47
CA GLN A 124 0.49 -9.41 8.39
C GLN A 124 0.98 -9.35 6.94
N GLN A 125 0.39 -10.14 6.05
CA GLN A 125 0.70 -10.10 4.62
C GLN A 125 0.32 -8.74 4.02
N ALA A 126 -0.88 -8.23 4.30
CA ALA A 126 -1.35 -6.92 3.88
C ALA A 126 -0.44 -5.78 4.35
N LEU A 127 -0.02 -5.82 5.61
CA LEU A 127 0.90 -4.84 6.18
C LEU A 127 2.29 -4.90 5.55
N SER A 128 2.79 -6.11 5.25
CA SER A 128 4.08 -6.30 4.59
C SER A 128 4.07 -5.72 3.17
N GLU A 129 3.01 -6.01 2.39
CA GLU A 129 2.86 -5.49 1.03
C GLU A 129 2.71 -3.96 1.03
N GLN A 130 1.91 -3.43 1.93
CA GLN A 130 1.72 -1.99 2.07
C GLN A 130 3.03 -1.27 2.46
N ARG A 131 3.88 -1.89 3.29
CA ARG A 131 5.20 -1.38 3.65
C ARG A 131 6.09 -1.27 2.43
N GLU A 132 6.13 -2.29 1.58
CA GLU A 132 6.92 -2.28 0.35
C GLU A 132 6.44 -1.18 -0.61
N VAL A 133 5.12 -1.06 -0.81
CA VAL A 133 4.54 -0.02 -1.67
C VAL A 133 4.90 1.37 -1.15
N SER A 134 4.72 1.62 0.15
CA SER A 134 5.04 2.91 0.76
C SER A 134 6.53 3.23 0.66
N TRP A 135 7.41 2.29 0.97
CA TRP A 135 8.85 2.44 0.86
C TRP A 135 9.30 2.81 -0.56
N ARG A 136 8.68 2.20 -1.57
CA ARG A 136 8.96 2.55 -2.98
C ARG A 136 8.47 3.93 -3.34
N GLN A 137 7.26 4.30 -2.93
CA GLN A 137 6.71 5.63 -3.18
C GLN A 137 7.58 6.73 -2.57
N ASP A 138 8.00 6.55 -1.32
CA ASP A 138 8.85 7.51 -0.62
C ASP A 138 10.19 7.71 -1.35
N ARG A 139 10.78 6.63 -1.88
CA ARG A 139 12.02 6.73 -2.66
C ARG A 139 11.83 7.40 -4.01
N LEU A 140 10.74 7.11 -4.72
CA LEU A 140 10.42 7.78 -5.97
C LEU A 140 10.17 9.29 -5.76
N GLN A 141 9.61 9.69 -4.62
CA GLN A 141 9.42 11.09 -4.28
C GLN A 141 10.75 11.84 -4.05
N GLN A 142 11.83 11.16 -3.65
CA GLN A 142 13.16 11.76 -3.47
C GLN A 142 13.85 12.10 -4.78
N LEU A 143 13.35 11.61 -5.93
CA LEU A 143 13.90 11.93 -7.23
C LEU A 143 13.54 13.36 -7.63
N THR A 144 14.54 14.11 -8.09
CA THR A 144 14.33 15.41 -8.73
C THR A 144 13.57 15.23 -10.05
N LEU A 145 13.00 16.30 -10.58
CA LEU A 145 12.31 16.28 -11.87
C LEU A 145 13.24 15.70 -12.97
N ARG A 146 14.50 16.10 -12.98
CA ARG A 146 15.48 15.63 -13.96
C ARG A 146 15.80 14.15 -13.82
N GLU A 147 15.92 13.67 -12.60
CA GLU A 147 16.12 12.24 -12.33
C GLU A 147 14.91 11.40 -12.75
N ARG A 148 13.68 11.89 -12.55
CA ARG A 148 12.45 11.22 -13.01
C ARG A 148 12.41 11.10 -14.54
N GLU A 149 12.79 12.16 -15.28
CA GLU A 149 12.91 12.11 -16.74
C GLU A 149 13.91 11.03 -17.18
N ILE A 150 15.08 10.99 -16.56
CA ILE A 150 16.13 10.01 -16.88
C ILE A 150 15.66 8.59 -16.57
N VAL A 151 14.97 8.37 -15.43
CA VAL A 151 14.41 7.06 -15.07
C VAL A 151 13.47 6.54 -16.15
N GLN A 152 12.61 7.39 -16.72
CA GLN A 152 11.69 6.99 -17.80
C GLN A 152 12.44 6.51 -19.05
N TRP A 153 13.59 7.13 -19.40
CA TRP A 153 14.38 6.70 -20.52
C TRP A 153 15.17 5.42 -20.25
N ILE A 154 15.66 5.25 -19.01
CA ILE A 154 16.30 3.98 -18.60
C ILE A 154 15.28 2.83 -18.65
N ALA A 155 14.05 3.05 -18.20
CA ALA A 155 12.98 2.06 -18.27
C ALA A 155 12.63 1.63 -19.70
N LYS A 156 12.82 2.54 -20.68
CA LYS A 156 12.67 2.24 -22.11
C LYS A 156 13.92 1.57 -22.72
N GLY A 157 14.95 1.29 -21.93
CA GLY A 157 16.17 0.61 -22.36
C GLY A 157 17.22 1.50 -23.03
N LEU A 158 17.10 2.84 -22.99
CA LEU A 158 18.05 3.74 -23.61
C LEU A 158 19.37 3.80 -22.83
N HIS A 159 20.47 3.88 -23.57
CA HIS A 159 21.81 4.08 -23.01
C HIS A 159 22.10 5.57 -22.75
N SER A 160 23.11 5.85 -21.92
CA SER A 160 23.44 7.19 -21.47
C SER A 160 23.73 8.19 -22.61
N ARG A 161 24.25 7.71 -23.75
CA ARG A 161 24.46 8.54 -24.93
C ARG A 161 23.15 9.02 -25.54
N GLU A 162 22.23 8.08 -25.75
CA GLU A 162 20.91 8.33 -26.34
C GLU A 162 20.07 9.24 -25.42
N ILE A 163 20.11 8.98 -24.10
CA ILE A 163 19.45 9.83 -23.09
C ILE A 163 20.04 11.25 -23.15
N GLY A 164 21.36 11.37 -23.27
CA GLY A 164 22.04 12.67 -23.40
C GLY A 164 21.58 13.47 -24.62
N GLU A 165 21.45 12.81 -25.77
CA GLU A 165 20.91 13.39 -26.99
C GLU A 165 19.46 13.86 -26.85
N GLN A 166 18.58 13.05 -26.21
CA GLN A 166 17.18 13.40 -25.95
C GLN A 166 17.03 14.59 -25.00
N LEU A 167 17.89 14.69 -24.03
CA LEU A 167 17.80 15.66 -22.94
C LEU A 167 18.72 16.89 -23.11
N GLY A 168 19.53 16.94 -24.17
CA GLY A 168 20.45 18.05 -24.45
C GLY A 168 21.58 18.16 -23.41
N ILE A 169 22.05 17.06 -22.85
CA ILE A 169 23.13 17.03 -21.85
C ILE A 169 24.21 16.00 -22.22
N SER A 170 25.40 16.14 -21.62
CA SER A 170 26.48 15.21 -21.91
C SER A 170 26.18 13.78 -21.38
N PRO A 171 26.69 12.74 -22.07
CA PRO A 171 26.59 11.37 -21.55
C PRO A 171 27.16 11.21 -20.11
N ARG A 172 28.25 11.97 -19.83
CA ARG A 172 28.86 12.01 -18.49
C ARG A 172 27.91 12.56 -17.43
N THR A 173 27.13 13.59 -17.80
CA THR A 173 26.09 14.16 -16.90
C THR A 173 24.99 13.14 -16.64
N VAL A 174 24.57 12.38 -17.66
CA VAL A 174 23.59 11.29 -17.51
C VAL A 174 24.12 10.23 -16.56
N GLU A 175 25.38 9.79 -16.68
CA GLU A 175 25.98 8.80 -15.77
C GLU A 175 26.00 9.30 -14.31
N THR A 176 26.27 10.58 -14.10
CA THR A 176 26.19 11.19 -12.76
C THR A 176 24.77 11.09 -12.19
N HIS A 177 23.76 11.44 -12.99
CA HIS A 177 22.36 11.29 -12.57
C HIS A 177 21.98 9.83 -12.33
N ARG A 178 22.44 8.90 -13.18
CA ARG A 178 22.21 7.46 -12.99
C ARG A 178 22.76 6.98 -11.63
N ALA A 179 23.98 7.39 -11.28
CA ALA A 179 24.56 7.05 -9.97
C ALA A 179 23.74 7.60 -8.82
N HIS A 180 23.24 8.83 -8.90
CA HIS A 180 22.36 9.41 -7.88
C HIS A 180 21.02 8.69 -7.79
N ILE A 181 20.39 8.36 -8.94
CA ILE A 181 19.14 7.58 -9.00
C ILE A 181 19.35 6.21 -8.34
N MET A 182 20.37 5.47 -8.73
CA MET A 182 20.67 4.15 -8.15
C MET A 182 20.83 4.22 -6.63
N ASN A 183 21.54 5.25 -6.14
CA ASN A 183 21.71 5.44 -4.71
C ASN A 183 20.40 5.80 -4.00
N LYS A 184 19.60 6.73 -4.54
CA LYS A 184 18.31 7.14 -3.96
C LYS A 184 17.30 5.99 -3.92
N LEU A 185 17.22 5.21 -5.00
CA LEU A 185 16.31 4.07 -5.10
C LEU A 185 16.86 2.79 -4.46
N GLN A 186 18.15 2.79 -4.03
CA GLN A 186 18.88 1.66 -3.49
C GLN A 186 18.86 0.42 -4.41
N VAL A 187 19.02 0.65 -5.69
CA VAL A 187 19.16 -0.40 -6.72
C VAL A 187 20.60 -0.41 -7.25
N LYS A 188 21.11 -1.59 -7.61
CA LYS A 188 22.52 -1.79 -7.98
C LYS A 188 22.77 -1.65 -9.48
N ASN A 189 21.75 -1.85 -10.30
CA ASN A 189 21.89 -1.87 -11.77
C ASN A 189 20.56 -1.53 -12.45
N ALA A 190 20.61 -1.35 -13.79
CA ALA A 190 19.44 -1.02 -14.60
C ALA A 190 18.34 -2.10 -14.56
N ILE A 191 18.70 -3.38 -14.40
CA ILE A 191 17.71 -4.48 -14.32
C ILE A 191 16.91 -4.34 -13.03
N GLU A 192 17.59 -4.15 -11.90
CA GLU A 192 16.94 -3.92 -10.62
C GLU A 192 16.08 -2.64 -10.65
N LEU A 193 16.53 -1.58 -11.34
CA LEU A 193 15.74 -0.37 -11.53
C LEU A 193 14.46 -0.65 -12.30
N VAL A 194 14.52 -1.39 -13.41
CA VAL A 194 13.33 -1.76 -14.19
C VAL A 194 12.39 -2.63 -13.37
N GLN A 195 12.91 -3.60 -12.61
CA GLN A 195 12.09 -4.40 -11.69
C GLN A 195 11.44 -3.53 -10.62
N PHE A 196 12.19 -2.59 -10.02
CA PHE A 196 11.67 -1.63 -9.04
C PHE A 196 10.51 -0.79 -9.59
N LEU A 197 10.54 -0.44 -10.88
CA LEU A 197 9.49 0.34 -11.55
C LEU A 197 8.29 -0.52 -11.99
N ASN A 198 8.52 -1.73 -12.51
CA ASN A 198 7.48 -2.57 -13.12
C ASN A 198 6.50 -3.21 -12.11
N ILE A 199 6.85 -3.27 -10.84
CA ILE A 199 5.92 -3.77 -9.81
C ILE A 199 4.74 -2.80 -9.64
N HIS A 200 4.82 -1.58 -10.19
CA HIS A 200 3.70 -0.63 -10.22
C HIS A 200 2.65 -0.96 -11.31
N ASP A 201 3.03 -1.60 -12.41
CA ASP A 201 2.10 -1.91 -13.51
C ASP A 201 1.23 -3.16 -13.22
N SER A 202 1.60 -3.98 -12.24
CA SER A 202 0.82 -5.15 -11.83
C SER A 202 -0.38 -4.79 -10.93
N THR A 203 -0.53 -3.52 -10.55
CA THR A 203 -1.59 -3.01 -9.69
C THR A 203 -2.55 -2.05 -10.42
N SER A 204 -2.43 -1.92 -11.76
CA SER A 204 -3.32 -1.09 -12.60
C SER A 204 -4.43 -1.90 -13.27
#